data_9e7de83133d46abc80fd85aebde9014d
#
_entry.id   9e7de83133d46abc80fd85aebde9014d
#
_cell.length_a   1.000
_cell.length_b   1.000
_cell.length_c   1.000
_cell.angle_alpha   90.00
_cell.angle_beta   90.00
_cell.angle_gamma   90.00
#
_symmetry.space_group_name_H-M   'P 1'
#
loop_
_entity.id
_entity.type
_entity.pdbx_description
1 polymer ?
#
loop_
_entity_poly.entity_id
_entity_poly.type
_entity_poly.pdbx_seq_one_letter_code
_entity_poly.pdbx_strand_id
1 'polypeptide(L)'
;MAKEKKVEQITDMEVDFAQWFTDVCKKAQLIDYTSMKGIFVYRPYGYAIWERIQQEMDSRFKATGHQNAYFPMLIPESLLLKEAEHVEGFAPEVAWVTQGGTEKLQERLAVRPTSETIFCTMYSKWVQTWRDLPMKLN
;
A
#
# COMPACT_ATOMS: atom_id res chain seq x y z
N MET A 1 28.58 12.46 4.02
CA MET A 1 27.12 12.62 4.06
C MET A 1 26.81 14.09 4.29
N ALA A 2 26.09 14.74 3.38
CA ALA A 2 25.67 16.12 3.58
C ALA A 2 24.70 16.17 4.78
N LYS A 3 24.95 17.08 5.74
CA LYS A 3 24.00 17.31 6.83
C LYS A 3 22.68 17.77 6.23
N GLU A 4 21.62 17.03 6.49
CA GLU A 4 20.28 17.43 6.10
C GLU A 4 19.94 18.78 6.75
N LYS A 5 19.59 19.77 5.91
CA LYS A 5 19.22 21.09 6.43
C LYS A 5 17.90 20.98 7.18
N LYS A 6 17.89 21.38 8.44
CA LYS A 6 16.64 21.56 9.17
C LYS A 6 15.79 22.62 8.46
N VAL A 7 14.48 22.39 8.41
CA VAL A 7 13.54 23.40 7.91
C VAL A 7 13.48 24.52 8.94
N GLU A 8 14.13 25.63 8.65
CA GLU A 8 14.16 26.82 9.52
C GLU A 8 12.91 27.67 9.33
N GLN A 9 12.51 27.87 8.09
CA GLN A 9 11.34 28.65 7.69
C GLN A 9 10.46 27.82 6.78
N ILE A 10 9.14 27.91 6.97
CA ILE A 10 8.14 27.25 6.11
C ILE A 10 7.92 28.11 4.88
N THR A 11 7.95 27.48 3.71
CA THR A 11 7.62 28.15 2.44
C THR A 11 6.18 28.65 2.48
N ASP A 12 5.91 29.78 1.82
CA ASP A 12 4.56 30.31 1.72
C ASP A 12 3.71 29.38 0.81
N MET A 13 2.54 29.02 1.30
CA MET A 13 1.62 28.11 0.59
C MET A 13 1.17 28.67 -0.77
N GLU A 14 1.00 30.00 -0.88
CA GLU A 14 0.57 30.64 -2.13
C GLU A 14 1.71 30.73 -3.16
N VAL A 15 2.96 30.62 -2.71
CA VAL A 15 4.15 30.67 -3.59
C VAL A 15 4.49 29.29 -4.11
N ASP A 16 4.52 28.27 -3.24
CA ASP A 16 4.81 26.87 -3.61
C ASP A 16 4.11 25.92 -2.64
N PHE A 17 2.95 25.44 -3.03
CA PHE A 17 2.15 24.52 -2.21
C PHE A 17 2.86 23.20 -1.92
N ALA A 18 3.57 22.64 -2.89
CA ALA A 18 4.25 21.35 -2.72
C ALA A 18 5.41 21.46 -1.71
N GLN A 19 6.18 22.53 -1.81
CA GLN A 19 7.26 22.79 -0.86
C GLN A 19 6.71 23.14 0.52
N TRP A 20 5.67 23.97 0.61
CA TRP A 20 4.97 24.27 1.85
C TRP A 20 4.52 22.99 2.56
N PHE A 21 3.84 22.09 1.86
CA PHE A 21 3.38 20.81 2.42
C PHE A 21 4.53 19.98 2.97
N THR A 22 5.62 19.89 2.22
CA THR A 22 6.83 19.17 2.62
C THR A 22 7.45 19.79 3.88
N ASP A 23 7.58 21.11 3.92
CA ASP A 23 8.15 21.85 5.04
C ASP A 23 7.31 21.67 6.31
N VAL A 24 5.99 21.75 6.19
CA VAL A 24 5.06 21.53 7.31
C VAL A 24 5.22 20.12 7.86
N CYS A 25 5.20 19.09 7.02
CA CYS A 25 5.34 17.71 7.44
C CYS A 25 6.68 17.43 8.13
N LYS A 26 7.77 17.99 7.61
CA LYS A 26 9.12 17.86 8.23
C LYS A 26 9.23 18.67 9.53
N LYS A 27 8.76 19.91 9.54
CA LYS A 27 8.81 20.80 10.72
C LYS A 27 7.98 20.23 11.87
N ALA A 28 6.81 19.68 11.57
CA ALA A 28 5.96 18.99 12.54
C ALA A 28 6.47 17.61 12.95
N GLN A 29 7.59 17.16 12.40
CA GLN A 29 8.19 15.85 12.67
C GLN A 29 7.25 14.65 12.35
N LEU A 30 6.41 14.80 11.33
CA LEU A 30 5.50 13.73 10.89
C LEU A 30 6.22 12.69 10.05
N ILE A 31 7.11 13.16 9.18
CA ILE A 31 7.88 12.32 8.24
C ILE A 31 9.35 12.73 8.22
N ASP A 32 10.18 11.84 7.68
CA ASP A 32 11.55 12.13 7.29
C ASP A 32 11.91 11.37 6.02
N TYR A 33 12.76 11.95 5.16
CA TYR A 33 13.13 11.34 3.88
C TYR A 33 14.33 10.40 4.04
N THR A 34 14.29 9.29 3.32
CA THR A 34 15.44 8.38 3.21
C THR A 34 16.42 8.87 2.14
N SER A 35 17.55 8.18 1.99
CA SER A 35 18.49 8.42 0.88
C SER A 35 17.93 8.05 -0.50
N MET A 36 16.82 7.30 -0.56
CA MET A 36 16.17 6.90 -1.79
C MET A 36 15.07 7.90 -2.16
N LYS A 37 15.10 8.39 -3.40
CA LYS A 37 14.10 9.35 -3.89
C LYS A 37 12.69 8.75 -3.83
N GLY A 38 11.75 9.50 -3.26
CA GLY A 38 10.35 9.10 -3.16
C GLY A 38 10.05 8.17 -1.98
N ILE A 39 11.05 7.76 -1.20
CA ILE A 39 10.87 6.91 -0.03
C ILE A 39 11.15 7.70 1.24
N PHE A 40 10.19 7.68 2.16
CA PHE A 40 10.25 8.39 3.43
C PHE A 40 9.79 7.49 4.58
N VAL A 41 10.09 7.93 5.79
CA VAL A 41 9.72 7.26 7.04
C VAL A 41 8.65 8.10 7.73
N TYR A 42 7.56 7.47 8.14
CA TYR A 42 6.67 8.09 9.10
C TYR A 42 7.33 8.09 10.48
N ARG A 43 7.47 9.26 11.07
CA ARG A 43 7.96 9.38 12.44
C ARG A 43 6.84 9.04 13.43
N PRO A 44 7.16 8.74 14.69
CA PRO A 44 6.15 8.31 15.67
C PRO A 44 4.92 9.22 15.74
N TYR A 45 5.10 10.52 15.64
CA TYR A 45 4.00 11.48 15.71
C TYR A 45 3.09 11.41 14.48
N GLY A 46 3.67 11.28 13.29
CA GLY A 46 2.90 11.04 12.04
C GLY A 46 2.24 9.68 12.00
N TYR A 47 2.95 8.64 12.47
CA TYR A 47 2.40 7.30 12.50
C TYR A 47 1.22 7.15 13.48
N ALA A 48 1.23 7.87 14.60
CA ALA A 48 0.10 7.88 15.54
C ALA A 48 -1.21 8.38 14.90
N ILE A 49 -1.14 9.28 13.92
CA ILE A 49 -2.33 9.70 13.15
C ILE A 49 -2.87 8.52 12.34
N TRP A 50 -1.98 7.78 11.68
CA TRP A 50 -2.33 6.59 10.92
C TRP A 50 -2.96 5.50 11.80
N GLU A 51 -2.39 5.22 12.96
CA GLU A 51 -2.93 4.25 13.92
C GLU A 51 -4.36 4.61 14.36
N ARG A 52 -4.64 5.91 14.56
CA ARG A 52 -6.00 6.36 14.88
C ARG A 52 -6.97 6.12 13.74
N ILE A 53 -6.58 6.38 12.50
CA ILE A 53 -7.40 6.09 11.32
C ILE A 53 -7.67 4.60 11.23
N GLN A 54 -6.64 3.77 11.37
CA GLN A 54 -6.78 2.31 11.34
C GLN A 54 -7.75 1.80 12.43
N GLN A 55 -7.60 2.26 13.66
CA GLN A 55 -8.46 1.85 14.78
C GLN A 55 -9.92 2.22 14.54
N GLU A 56 -10.18 3.43 14.07
CA GLU A 56 -11.53 3.89 13.78
C GLU A 56 -12.19 3.10 12.66
N MET A 57 -11.48 2.89 11.56
CA MET A 57 -11.97 2.11 10.42
C MET A 57 -12.20 0.64 10.79
N ASP A 58 -11.22 0.00 11.42
CA ASP A 58 -11.31 -1.40 11.83
C ASP A 58 -12.49 -1.65 12.79
N SER A 59 -12.69 -0.74 13.75
CA SER A 59 -13.83 -0.85 14.69
C SER A 59 -15.18 -0.78 13.98
N ARG A 60 -15.31 0.08 12.97
CA ARG A 60 -16.52 0.21 12.15
C ARG A 60 -16.77 -1.02 11.28
N PHE A 61 -15.74 -1.57 10.66
CA PHE A 61 -15.87 -2.81 9.88
C PHE A 61 -16.29 -3.97 10.78
N LYS A 62 -15.64 -4.15 11.92
CA LYS A 62 -16.01 -5.20 12.88
C LYS A 62 -17.41 -5.05 13.42
N ALA A 63 -17.90 -3.83 13.66
CA ALA A 63 -19.26 -3.58 14.10
C ALA A 63 -20.33 -4.05 13.08
N THR A 64 -19.97 -4.16 11.81
CA THR A 64 -20.84 -4.69 10.74
C THR A 64 -20.64 -6.19 10.48
N GLY A 65 -19.85 -6.86 11.33
CA GLY A 65 -19.61 -8.31 11.27
C GLY A 65 -18.50 -8.71 10.28
N HIS A 66 -17.65 -7.78 9.84
CA HIS A 66 -16.50 -8.10 9.03
C HIS A 66 -15.38 -8.72 9.87
N GLN A 67 -14.63 -9.62 9.26
CA GLN A 67 -13.43 -10.22 9.82
C GLN A 67 -12.23 -9.80 8.99
N ASN A 68 -11.12 -9.52 9.67
CA ASN A 68 -9.89 -9.13 8.98
C ASN A 68 -9.24 -10.34 8.32
N ALA A 69 -8.83 -10.19 7.06
CA ALA A 69 -8.01 -11.13 6.32
C ALA A 69 -6.79 -10.43 5.74
N TYR A 70 -5.68 -11.14 5.63
CA TYR A 70 -4.45 -10.60 5.04
C TYR A 70 -4.05 -11.42 3.81
N PHE A 71 -3.94 -10.75 2.68
CA PHE A 71 -3.51 -11.34 1.43
C PHE A 71 -2.06 -10.97 1.11
N PRO A 72 -1.29 -11.86 0.48
CA PRO A 72 0.10 -11.62 0.14
C PRO A 72 0.30 -10.32 -0.65
N MET A 73 1.35 -9.59 -0.31
CA MET A 73 1.75 -8.38 -1.04
C MET A 73 2.33 -8.71 -2.42
N LEU A 74 3.02 -9.84 -2.53
CA LEU A 74 3.60 -10.31 -3.78
C LEU A 74 2.63 -11.27 -4.46
N ILE A 75 2.34 -11.02 -5.73
CA ILE A 75 1.49 -11.86 -6.57
C ILE A 75 2.25 -12.33 -7.81
N PRO A 76 2.03 -13.56 -8.28
CA PRO A 76 2.65 -14.03 -9.51
C PRO A 76 2.15 -13.24 -10.74
N GLU A 77 3.01 -13.08 -11.72
CA GLU A 77 2.72 -12.38 -12.97
C GLU A 77 1.46 -12.92 -13.66
N SER A 78 1.27 -14.23 -13.61
CA SER A 78 0.08 -14.90 -14.19
C SER A 78 -1.24 -14.40 -13.61
N LEU A 79 -1.28 -14.02 -12.33
CA LEU A 79 -2.48 -13.41 -11.75
C LEU A 79 -2.69 -11.98 -12.24
N LEU A 80 -1.60 -11.21 -12.40
CA LEU A 80 -1.69 -9.84 -12.91
C LEU A 80 -2.15 -9.80 -14.37
N LEU A 81 -1.72 -10.77 -15.18
CA LEU A 81 -2.18 -10.90 -16.58
C LEU A 81 -3.67 -11.22 -16.69
N LYS A 82 -4.22 -11.98 -15.75
CA LYS A 82 -5.68 -12.22 -15.70
C LYS A 82 -6.48 -10.94 -15.44
N GLU A 83 -5.93 -10.00 -14.66
CA GLU A 83 -6.54 -8.68 -14.48
C GLU A 83 -6.60 -7.90 -15.80
N ALA A 84 -5.50 -7.95 -16.57
CA ALA A 84 -5.42 -7.27 -17.85
C ALA A 84 -6.46 -7.77 -18.88
N GLU A 85 -6.88 -9.01 -18.77
CA GLU A 85 -7.96 -9.58 -19.63
C GLU A 85 -9.34 -8.97 -19.32
N HIS A 86 -9.53 -8.44 -18.11
CA HIS A 86 -10.82 -7.90 -17.66
C HIS A 86 -10.90 -6.37 -17.76
N VAL A 87 -9.78 -5.69 -17.88
CA VAL A 87 -9.71 -4.21 -17.91
C VAL A 87 -8.97 -3.78 -19.17
N GLU A 88 -9.71 -3.25 -20.14
CA GLU A 88 -9.13 -2.70 -21.37
C GLU A 88 -8.14 -1.56 -21.05
N GLY A 89 -6.92 -1.67 -21.56
CA GLY A 89 -5.86 -0.69 -21.30
C GLY A 89 -5.12 -0.86 -19.97
N PHE A 90 -5.34 -1.94 -19.21
CA PHE A 90 -4.63 -2.21 -17.98
C PHE A 90 -3.16 -2.61 -18.26
N ALA A 91 -2.26 -1.65 -18.09
CA ALA A 91 -0.81 -1.85 -18.17
C ALA A 91 -0.16 -1.31 -16.90
N PRO A 92 -0.24 -2.02 -15.76
CA PRO A 92 0.24 -1.48 -14.50
C PRO A 92 1.77 -1.40 -14.49
N GLU A 93 2.28 -0.23 -14.14
CA GLU A 93 3.67 -0.07 -13.75
C GLU A 93 3.83 -0.59 -12.32
N VAL A 94 4.55 -1.70 -12.16
CA VAL A 94 4.74 -2.37 -10.89
C VAL A 94 6.21 -2.61 -10.58
N ALA A 95 6.53 -2.72 -9.31
CA ALA A 95 7.83 -3.24 -8.89
C ALA A 95 7.84 -4.76 -9.03
N TRP A 96 8.87 -5.28 -9.72
CA TRP A 96 9.05 -6.69 -9.98
C TRP A 96 10.10 -7.32 -9.10
N VAL A 97 9.79 -8.47 -8.51
CA VAL A 97 10.77 -9.37 -7.90
C VAL A 97 11.08 -10.46 -8.92
N THR A 98 12.31 -10.48 -9.40
CA THR A 98 12.78 -11.35 -10.49
C THR A 98 13.71 -12.46 -10.04
N GLN A 99 14.24 -12.35 -8.81
CA GLN A 99 15.19 -13.31 -8.28
C GLN A 99 15.08 -13.44 -6.76
N GLY A 100 15.41 -14.59 -6.24
CA GLY A 100 15.60 -14.88 -4.83
C GLY A 100 17.07 -15.18 -4.54
N GLY A 101 17.73 -14.34 -3.75
CA GLY A 101 19.19 -14.40 -3.62
C GLY A 101 19.87 -14.18 -4.97
N THR A 102 20.62 -15.19 -5.45
CA THR A 102 21.31 -15.16 -6.74
C THR A 102 20.58 -15.89 -7.87
N GLU A 103 19.49 -16.59 -7.56
CA GLU A 103 18.75 -17.40 -8.52
C GLU A 103 17.55 -16.63 -9.08
N LYS A 104 17.33 -16.75 -10.39
CA LYS A 104 16.12 -16.20 -11.03
C LYS A 104 14.92 -17.02 -10.63
N LEU A 105 13.81 -16.33 -10.38
CA LEU A 105 12.52 -16.99 -10.17
C LEU A 105 12.03 -17.61 -11.49
N GLN A 106 11.32 -18.73 -11.40
CA GLN A 106 10.66 -19.36 -12.55
C GLN A 106 9.56 -18.44 -13.13
N GLU A 107 8.86 -17.73 -12.24
CA GLU A 107 7.86 -16.74 -12.58
C GLU A 107 8.13 -15.45 -11.78
N ARG A 108 8.05 -14.30 -12.43
CA ARG A 108 8.21 -13.00 -11.75
C ARG A 108 7.06 -12.76 -10.78
N LEU A 109 7.37 -12.10 -9.67
CA LEU A 109 6.35 -11.64 -8.73
C LEU A 109 6.24 -10.13 -8.82
N ALA A 110 5.01 -9.62 -8.80
CA ALA A 110 4.73 -8.19 -8.73
C ALA A 110 4.40 -7.79 -7.30
N VAL A 111 4.86 -6.60 -6.88
CA VAL A 111 4.23 -5.92 -5.76
C VAL A 111 2.84 -5.51 -6.25
N ARG A 112 1.79 -6.08 -5.67
CA ARG A 112 0.42 -5.94 -6.17
C ARG A 112 -0.02 -4.48 -6.28
N PRO A 113 -0.44 -4.00 -7.44
CA PRO A 113 -1.06 -2.68 -7.61
C PRO A 113 -2.52 -2.71 -7.15
N THR A 114 -3.14 -3.89 -7.27
CA THR A 114 -4.53 -4.17 -6.91
C THR A 114 -4.65 -5.59 -6.36
N SER A 115 -5.75 -5.92 -5.72
CA SER A 115 -5.89 -7.18 -4.96
C SER A 115 -7.04 -8.07 -5.43
N GLU A 116 -7.86 -7.62 -6.39
CA GLU A 116 -9.11 -8.29 -6.77
C GLU A 116 -8.88 -9.71 -7.25
N THR A 117 -7.88 -9.94 -8.10
CA THR A 117 -7.62 -11.27 -8.66
C THR A 117 -7.23 -12.28 -7.58
N ILE A 118 -6.40 -11.86 -6.62
CA ILE A 118 -6.03 -12.76 -5.53
C ILE A 118 -7.22 -13.02 -4.60
N PHE A 119 -8.06 -12.01 -4.34
CA PHE A 119 -9.28 -12.20 -3.55
C PHE A 119 -10.21 -13.20 -4.22
N CYS A 120 -10.54 -12.97 -5.48
CA CYS A 120 -11.44 -13.84 -6.24
C CYS A 120 -10.89 -15.28 -6.33
N THR A 121 -9.59 -15.43 -6.52
CA THR A 121 -8.93 -16.74 -6.54
C THR A 121 -9.09 -17.49 -5.22
N MET A 122 -8.98 -16.78 -4.09
CA MET A 122 -9.13 -17.41 -2.77
C MET A 122 -10.60 -17.63 -2.42
N TYR A 123 -11.47 -16.68 -2.73
CA TYR A 123 -12.90 -16.83 -2.46
C TYR A 123 -13.52 -17.98 -3.24
N SER A 124 -13.11 -18.19 -4.49
CA SER A 124 -13.55 -19.35 -5.27
C SER A 124 -13.17 -20.71 -4.66
N LYS A 125 -12.12 -20.73 -3.82
CA LYS A 125 -11.73 -21.93 -3.05
C LYS A 125 -12.47 -22.04 -1.72
N TRP A 126 -12.78 -20.93 -1.08
CA TRP A 126 -13.38 -20.91 0.25
C TRP A 126 -14.91 -21.06 0.19
N VAL A 127 -15.56 -20.44 -0.80
CA VAL A 127 -17.01 -20.55 -1.01
C VAL A 127 -17.31 -21.79 -1.84
N GLN A 128 -17.72 -22.87 -1.17
CA GLN A 128 -18.06 -24.14 -1.82
C GLN A 128 -19.56 -24.37 -1.89
N THR A 129 -20.31 -23.79 -0.98
CA THR A 129 -21.75 -23.90 -0.92
C THR A 129 -22.37 -22.54 -0.57
N TRP A 130 -23.69 -22.41 -0.81
CA TRP A 130 -24.45 -21.23 -0.40
C TRP A 130 -24.43 -20.98 1.12
N ARG A 131 -24.11 -22.00 1.92
CA ARG A 131 -24.01 -21.91 3.38
C ARG A 131 -22.74 -21.17 3.85
N ASP A 132 -21.77 -21.02 2.98
CA ASP A 132 -20.54 -20.28 3.25
C ASP A 132 -20.76 -18.75 3.11
N LEU A 133 -21.98 -18.36 2.73
CA LEU A 133 -22.38 -16.97 2.54
C LEU A 133 -23.41 -16.52 3.60
N PRO A 134 -23.43 -15.25 3.96
CA PRO A 134 -22.53 -14.18 3.49
C PRO A 134 -21.15 -14.27 4.13
N MET A 135 -20.10 -14.12 3.31
CA MET A 135 -18.72 -13.95 3.76
C MET A 135 -18.40 -12.45 3.77
N LYS A 136 -18.03 -11.91 4.95
CA LYS A 136 -17.68 -10.50 5.13
C LYS A 136 -16.24 -10.40 5.58
N LEU A 137 -15.38 -9.95 4.69
CA LEU A 137 -13.94 -9.78 4.96
C LEU A 137 -13.51 -8.33 4.72
N ASN A 138 -12.43 -7.94 5.41
CA ASN A 138 -11.77 -6.65 5.29
C ASN A 138 -10.28 -6.88 5.06
#